data_f8021ef28e8872b66ca7cfe2ff30c6a8
#
_entry.id   f8021ef28e8872b66ca7cfe2ff30c6a8
#
_cell.length_a   1.000
_cell.length_b   1.000
_cell.length_c   1.000
_cell.angle_alpha   90.00
_cell.angle_beta   90.00
_cell.angle_gamma   90.00
#
_symmetry.space_group_name_H-M   'P 1'
#
loop_
_entity.id
_entity.type
_entity.pdbx_description
1 polymer ?
#
loop_
_entity_poly.entity_id
_entity_poly.type
_entity_poly.pdbx_seq_one_letter_code
_entity_poly.pdbx_strand_id
1 'polypeptide(L)'
;MDIEKIFKANMKREQSEKIAKYNVLNTFAQKGKILFTGSSLMEQFPINELLMTEGMKQIVYNRGVGGFTTDDMLKYMDTQIFDVEPSKIFINIGTNDISNP
;
A
#
# COMPACT_ATOMS: atom_id res chain seq x y z
N MET A 1 -24.97 18.32 9.90
CA MET A 1 -24.16 17.36 9.12
C MET A 1 -22.71 17.54 9.52
N ASP A 2 -22.04 16.45 9.87
CA ASP A 2 -20.64 16.49 10.30
C ASP A 2 -19.73 16.17 9.12
N ILE A 3 -19.06 17.19 8.62
CA ILE A 3 -18.17 17.07 7.43
C ILE A 3 -17.00 16.12 7.73
N GLU A 4 -16.47 16.16 8.96
CA GLU A 4 -15.38 15.25 9.34
C GLU A 4 -15.78 13.79 9.27
N LYS A 5 -17.02 13.48 9.73
CA LYS A 5 -17.53 12.10 9.65
C LYS A 5 -17.68 11.64 8.21
N ILE A 6 -18.17 12.51 7.34
CA ILE A 6 -18.31 12.19 5.91
C ILE A 6 -16.94 11.94 5.29
N PHE A 7 -15.97 12.79 5.61
CA PHE A 7 -14.60 12.67 5.11
C PHE A 7 -13.95 11.35 5.55
N LYS A 8 -14.09 11.02 6.84
CA LYS A 8 -13.55 9.78 7.40
C LYS A 8 -14.22 8.55 6.79
N ALA A 9 -15.54 8.59 6.60
CA ALA A 9 -16.26 7.48 5.99
C ALA A 9 -15.81 7.25 4.55
N ASN A 10 -15.61 8.32 3.79
CA ASN A 10 -15.11 8.22 2.42
C ASN A 10 -13.69 7.66 2.38
N MET A 11 -12.82 8.10 3.29
CA MET A 11 -11.45 7.60 3.36
C MET A 11 -11.42 6.10 3.67
N LYS A 12 -12.23 5.65 4.64
CA LYS A 12 -12.31 4.23 4.97
C LYS A 12 -12.82 3.40 3.80
N ARG A 13 -13.81 3.91 3.07
CA ARG A 13 -14.33 3.24 1.88
C ARG A 13 -13.23 3.09 0.82
N GLU A 14 -12.50 4.15 0.54
CA GLU A 14 -11.41 4.11 -0.44
C GLU A 14 -10.32 3.14 -0.02
N GLN A 15 -9.97 3.12 1.27
CA GLN A 15 -8.99 2.18 1.79
C GLN A 15 -9.47 0.74 1.64
N SER A 16 -10.73 0.47 1.95
CA SER A 16 -11.32 -0.86 1.81
C SER A 16 -11.34 -1.32 0.35
N GLU A 17 -11.63 -0.40 -0.57
CA GLU A 17 -11.62 -0.70 -2.00
C GLU A 17 -10.21 -1.04 -2.48
N LYS A 18 -9.20 -0.33 -1.99
CA LYS A 18 -7.79 -0.61 -2.33
C LYS A 18 -7.35 -1.96 -1.80
N ILE A 19 -7.71 -2.30 -0.58
CA ILE A 19 -7.40 -3.61 0.00
C ILE A 19 -8.07 -4.72 -0.81
N ALA A 20 -9.33 -4.56 -1.19
CA ALA A 20 -10.04 -5.54 -2.02
C ALA A 20 -9.35 -5.72 -3.37
N LYS A 21 -8.93 -4.62 -3.99
CA LYS A 21 -8.18 -4.65 -5.26
C LYS A 21 -6.86 -5.38 -5.09
N TYR A 22 -6.13 -5.09 -4.01
CA TYR A 22 -4.85 -5.73 -3.76
C TYR A 22 -5.00 -7.23 -3.49
N ASN A 23 -6.07 -7.65 -2.82
CA ASN A 23 -6.35 -9.07 -2.63
C ASN A 23 -6.51 -9.79 -3.97
N VAL A 24 -7.18 -9.17 -4.93
CA VAL A 24 -7.31 -9.73 -6.28
C VAL A 24 -5.94 -9.77 -6.98
N LEU A 25 -5.19 -8.65 -6.95
CA LEU A 25 -3.88 -8.56 -7.60
C LEU A 25 -2.89 -9.57 -7.01
N ASN A 26 -2.97 -9.84 -5.73
CA ASN A 26 -2.07 -10.79 -5.07
C ASN A 26 -2.24 -12.21 -5.60
N THR A 27 -3.41 -12.58 -6.12
CA THR A 27 -3.61 -13.89 -6.73
C THR A 27 -2.80 -14.05 -8.02
N PHE A 28 -2.39 -12.95 -8.63
CA PHE A 28 -1.59 -12.95 -9.87
C PHE A 28 -0.12 -12.58 -9.62
N ALA A 29 0.25 -12.21 -8.40
CA ALA A 29 1.60 -11.75 -8.11
C ALA A 29 2.60 -12.90 -8.22
N GLN A 30 3.76 -12.61 -8.82
CA GLN A 30 4.86 -13.55 -8.88
C GLN A 30 5.65 -13.51 -7.57
N LYS A 31 5.96 -14.67 -7.03
CA LYS A 31 6.72 -14.79 -5.78
C LYS A 31 8.17 -14.35 -5.96
N GLY A 32 8.77 -13.86 -4.88
CA GLY A 32 10.19 -13.51 -4.86
C GLY A 32 10.54 -12.19 -5.52
N LYS A 33 9.56 -11.33 -5.78
CA LYS A 33 9.80 -10.01 -6.37
C LYS A 33 9.96 -8.95 -5.28
N ILE A 34 10.13 -7.70 -5.68
CA ILE A 34 10.31 -6.57 -4.77
C ILE A 34 8.94 -5.99 -4.41
N LEU A 35 8.77 -5.63 -3.16
CA LEU A 35 7.53 -5.03 -2.66
C LEU A 35 7.80 -3.64 -2.09
N PHE A 36 7.01 -2.66 -2.56
CA PHE A 36 6.87 -1.34 -1.94
C PHE A 36 5.53 -1.32 -1.22
N THR A 37 5.53 -0.99 0.06
CA THR A 37 4.29 -1.00 0.85
C THR A 37 4.33 0.02 1.97
N GLY A 38 3.18 0.25 2.61
CA GLY A 38 3.03 1.23 3.67
C GLY A 38 1.82 2.13 3.42
N SER A 39 2.01 3.45 3.55
CA SER A 39 0.93 4.42 3.40
C SER A 39 1.08 5.25 2.12
N SER A 40 0.59 6.50 2.15
CA SER A 40 0.45 7.34 0.95
C SER A 40 1.75 7.59 0.21
N LEU A 41 2.87 7.77 0.92
CA LEU A 41 4.16 8.01 0.27
C LEU A 41 4.52 6.84 -0.65
N MET A 42 4.31 5.62 -0.18
CA MET A 42 4.59 4.43 -1.00
C MET A 42 3.51 4.21 -2.05
N GLU A 43 2.23 4.40 -1.72
CA GLU A 43 1.16 4.25 -2.70
C GLU A 43 1.39 5.14 -3.92
N GLN A 44 1.83 6.37 -3.71
CA GLN A 44 2.02 7.36 -4.77
C GLN A 44 3.40 7.32 -5.42
N PHE A 45 4.32 6.52 -4.91
CA PHE A 45 5.67 6.46 -5.43
C PHE A 45 5.68 5.77 -6.82
N PRO A 46 6.10 6.47 -7.87
CA PRO A 46 6.00 5.95 -9.25
C PRO A 46 7.18 5.04 -9.59
N ILE A 47 7.39 3.98 -8.81
CA ILE A 47 8.58 3.13 -8.93
C ILE A 47 8.67 2.45 -10.31
N ASN A 48 7.54 1.98 -10.85
CA ASN A 48 7.57 1.27 -12.12
C ASN A 48 7.90 2.21 -13.28
N GLU A 49 7.41 3.44 -13.25
CA GLU A 49 7.75 4.44 -14.26
C GLU A 49 9.24 4.81 -14.19
N LEU A 50 9.78 4.95 -12.97
CA LEU A 50 11.20 5.24 -12.79
C LEU A 50 12.08 4.08 -13.29
N LEU A 51 11.67 2.84 -13.02
CA LEU A 51 12.41 1.66 -13.51
C LEU A 51 12.42 1.62 -15.03
N MET A 52 11.29 1.91 -15.67
CA MET A 52 11.20 1.98 -17.12
C MET A 52 12.11 3.05 -17.70
N THR A 53 12.13 4.23 -17.09
CA THR A 53 12.98 5.35 -17.51
C THR A 53 14.45 4.98 -17.45
N GLU A 54 14.88 4.24 -16.42
CA GLU A 54 16.26 3.81 -16.24
C GLU A 54 16.60 2.50 -17.00
N GLY A 55 15.64 1.96 -17.75
CA GLY A 55 15.85 0.72 -18.49
C GLY A 55 15.99 -0.53 -17.64
N MET A 56 15.52 -0.48 -16.41
CA MET A 56 15.60 -1.61 -15.48
C MET A 56 14.39 -2.52 -15.64
N LYS A 57 14.62 -3.84 -15.61
CA LYS A 57 13.58 -4.85 -15.86
C LYS A 57 13.08 -5.54 -14.59
N GLN A 58 13.33 -4.96 -13.42
CA GLN A 58 12.88 -5.53 -12.17
C GLN A 58 11.37 -5.39 -12.02
N ILE A 59 10.75 -6.41 -11.43
CA ILE A 59 9.32 -6.37 -11.11
C ILE A 59 9.19 -5.88 -9.68
N VAL A 60 8.42 -4.80 -9.50
CA VAL A 60 8.12 -4.24 -8.20
C VAL A 60 6.61 -4.12 -8.06
N TYR A 61 6.08 -4.70 -6.99
CA TYR A 61 4.68 -4.55 -6.64
C TYR A 61 4.52 -3.44 -5.61
N ASN A 62 3.47 -2.66 -5.75
CA ASN A 62 3.14 -1.59 -4.81
C ASN A 62 1.84 -1.93 -4.10
N ARG A 63 1.89 -2.01 -2.78
CA ARG A 63 0.72 -2.29 -1.94
C ARG A 63 0.52 -1.21 -0.87
N GLY A 64 0.94 0.02 -1.16
CA GLY A 64 0.70 1.16 -0.28
C GLY A 64 -0.77 1.54 -0.25
N VAL A 65 -1.23 2.02 0.92
CA VAL A 65 -2.60 2.51 1.11
C VAL A 65 -2.57 3.84 1.84
N GLY A 66 -3.05 4.89 1.17
CA GLY A 66 -3.07 6.23 1.73
C GLY A 66 -3.87 6.32 3.02
N GLY A 67 -3.35 7.08 3.97
CA GLY A 67 -3.99 7.29 5.26
C GLY A 67 -3.78 6.18 6.28
N PHE A 68 -3.16 5.07 5.91
CA PHE A 68 -2.93 3.95 6.84
C PHE A 68 -2.01 4.35 7.98
N THR A 69 -2.40 3.94 9.18
CA THR A 69 -1.57 3.95 10.38
C THR A 69 -0.86 2.61 10.52
N THR A 70 0.04 2.49 11.51
CA THR A 70 0.66 1.19 11.80
C THR A 70 -0.37 0.15 12.22
N ASP A 71 -1.40 0.55 12.96
CA ASP A 71 -2.49 -0.37 13.35
C ASP A 71 -3.26 -0.87 12.14
N ASP A 72 -3.54 0.01 11.18
CA ASP A 72 -4.20 -0.40 9.93
C ASP A 72 -3.35 -1.40 9.18
N MET A 73 -2.04 -1.16 9.07
CA MET A 73 -1.14 -2.07 8.37
C MET A 73 -1.05 -3.42 9.08
N LEU A 74 -1.01 -3.43 10.41
CA LEU A 74 -1.02 -4.68 11.18
C LEU A 74 -2.27 -5.50 10.88
N LYS A 75 -3.42 -4.84 10.73
CA LYS A 75 -4.68 -5.50 10.41
C LYS A 75 -4.67 -6.14 9.02
N TYR A 76 -3.97 -5.54 8.06
CA TYR A 76 -3.96 -5.97 6.66
C TYR A 76 -2.59 -6.47 6.20
N MET A 77 -1.78 -7.00 7.11
CA MET A 77 -0.42 -7.44 6.78
C MET A 77 -0.38 -8.54 5.72
N ASP A 78 -1.37 -9.43 5.73
CA ASP A 78 -1.42 -10.47 4.69
C ASP A 78 -1.54 -9.84 3.31
N THR A 79 -2.47 -8.89 3.14
CA THR A 79 -2.70 -8.23 1.86
C THR A 79 -1.52 -7.36 1.44
N GLN A 80 -0.96 -6.59 2.37
CA GLN A 80 0.08 -5.62 2.05
C GLN A 80 1.49 -6.23 1.97
N ILE A 81 1.70 -7.39 2.56
CA ILE A 81 3.04 -7.98 2.62
C ILE A 81 3.05 -9.46 2.27
N PHE A 82 2.43 -10.29 3.12
CA PHE A 82 2.71 -11.73 3.09
C PHE A 82 2.19 -12.43 1.85
N ASP A 83 1.01 -12.04 1.35
CA ASP A 83 0.42 -12.68 0.16
C ASP A 83 1.22 -12.41 -1.12
N VAL A 84 2.04 -11.36 -1.12
CA VAL A 84 2.93 -11.04 -2.26
C VAL A 84 4.15 -11.97 -2.26
N GLU A 85 4.52 -12.53 -1.11
CA GLU A 85 5.71 -13.37 -0.93
C GLU A 85 6.97 -12.72 -1.52
N PRO A 86 7.33 -11.52 -1.06
CA PRO A 86 8.44 -10.77 -1.65
C PRO A 86 9.80 -11.28 -1.19
N SER A 87 10.84 -11.03 -2.00
CA SER A 87 12.22 -11.25 -1.60
C SER A 87 12.82 -10.04 -0.91
N LYS A 88 12.33 -8.84 -1.23
CA LYS A 88 12.76 -7.58 -0.63
C LYS A 88 11.54 -6.70 -0.39
N ILE A 89 11.54 -6.00 0.75
CA ILE A 89 10.44 -5.15 1.17
C ILE A 89 10.98 -3.76 1.47
N PHE A 90 10.34 -2.74 0.90
CA PHE A 90 10.56 -1.34 1.24
C PHE A 90 9.28 -0.80 1.85
N ILE A 91 9.34 -0.41 3.12
CA ILE A 91 8.15 0.03 3.89
C ILE A 91 8.33 1.47 4.32
N ASN A 92 7.27 2.27 4.14
CA ASN A 92 7.16 3.59 4.75
C ASN A 92 5.79 3.70 5.41
N ILE A 93 5.79 3.74 6.73
CA ILE A 93 4.57 3.76 7.55
C ILE A 93 4.88 4.55 8.84
N GLY A 94 3.87 5.13 9.44
CA GLY A 94 4.00 5.80 10.75
C GLY A 94 3.68 7.28 10.73
N THR A 95 3.76 7.95 9.60
CA THR A 95 3.48 9.39 9.52
C THR A 95 2.05 9.70 9.97
N ASN A 96 1.09 8.87 9.60
CA ASN A 96 -0.31 9.06 9.96
C ASN A 96 -0.57 8.80 11.45
N ASP A 97 0.24 7.98 12.09
CA ASP A 97 0.19 7.75 13.53
C ASP A 97 0.47 9.04 14.31
N ILE A 98 1.42 9.82 13.81
CA ILE A 98 1.82 11.09 14.43
C ILE A 98 0.76 12.17 14.17
N SER A 99 0.24 12.22 12.96
CA SER A 99 -0.75 13.23 12.54
C SER A 99 -2.12 13.02 13.14
N ASN A 100 -2.47 11.78 13.51
CA ASN A 100 -3.77 11.40 14.07
C ASN A 100 -3.56 10.56 15.33
N PRO A 101 -3.08 11.19 16.42
CA PRO A 101 -2.84 10.48 17.68
C PRO A 101 -4.14 9.98 18.33
#